data_c0c15e01bbb8ccce1e3518c5d5d66f13
#
_entry.id   c0c15e01bbb8ccce1e3518c5d5d66f13
#
_cell.length_a   1.000
_cell.length_b   1.000
_cell.length_c   1.000
_cell.angle_alpha   90.00
_cell.angle_beta   90.00
_cell.angle_gamma   90.00
#
_symmetry.space_group_name_H-M   'P 1'
#
loop_
_entity.id
_entity.type
_entity.pdbx_description
1 polymer ?
#
loop_
_entity_poly.entity_id
_entity_poly.type
_entity_poly.pdbx_seq_one_letter_code
_entity_poly.pdbx_strand_id
1 'polypeptide(L)'
;MYKNDNRVVVTLDAGGTNFVFGAMRGCEFITEPVTYPSHSENLDKCLATMVKGFQEIISSLDEKPVALSFAFPGPADYPNGIIGGYLPNFPSFRDGVALGPFLENEFGIPVFINNDGDLFAFGEALCGVLPEINCKLREADSNKRYRNLLGYTFGTGFGIGMVVNGKLNRGDNCCVETFCLPHKGRPDIIVEEGVAIRAVRRVYGERSGHGDHPFEPKDICEIADGTRPGHREGAISSFATFGETAGHAIATAAQLVDGIIVLGGGITAARHHIMPSLMKELRSSLSTLGGESVRRVQMEVFDLDNEAEFAAFARGNRRSIPVPGTDRTVEYDNMKRIGVAISKLGASKAISAGAYAFALSELDSAAESSTSEITI
;
A
#
# COMPACT_ATOMS: atom_id res chain seq x y z
N MET A 1 12.08 3.10 12.43
CA MET A 1 12.19 2.18 13.54
C MET A 1 13.06 1.00 13.13
N TYR A 2 12.70 0.19 12.16
CA TYR A 2 13.45 -1.03 11.79
C TYR A 2 14.59 -0.86 10.78
N LYS A 3 14.88 0.35 10.29
CA LYS A 3 16.01 0.60 9.36
C LYS A 3 17.41 0.27 9.93
N ASN A 4 17.54 0.26 11.26
CA ASN A 4 18.80 -0.06 11.94
C ASN A 4 18.70 -1.38 12.73
N ASP A 5 17.67 -2.19 12.49
CA ASP A 5 17.51 -3.49 13.13
C ASP A 5 18.40 -4.53 12.44
N ASN A 6 19.10 -5.34 13.21
CA ASN A 6 20.04 -6.33 12.69
C ASN A 6 19.42 -7.72 12.50
N ARG A 7 18.19 -7.95 12.97
CA ARG A 7 17.50 -9.23 12.78
C ARG A 7 17.21 -9.49 11.32
N VAL A 8 17.35 -10.74 10.90
CA VAL A 8 17.09 -11.18 9.52
C VAL A 8 15.72 -11.82 9.44
N VAL A 9 14.93 -11.41 8.45
CA VAL A 9 13.65 -12.03 8.09
C VAL A 9 13.74 -12.49 6.64
N VAL A 10 13.34 -13.73 6.36
CA VAL A 10 13.25 -14.25 5.00
C VAL A 10 11.87 -13.91 4.43
N THR A 11 11.86 -13.40 3.20
CA THR A 11 10.67 -12.90 2.51
C THR A 11 10.40 -13.67 1.23
N LEU A 12 9.15 -13.62 0.78
CA LEU A 12 8.68 -14.20 -0.48
C LEU A 12 7.74 -13.21 -1.17
N ASP A 13 7.95 -12.98 -2.46
CA ASP A 13 6.95 -12.39 -3.35
C ASP A 13 6.22 -13.56 -4.06
N ALA A 14 4.98 -13.82 -3.63
CA ALA A 14 4.19 -14.97 -4.08
C ALA A 14 3.34 -14.62 -5.29
N GLY A 15 3.92 -14.62 -6.46
CA GLY A 15 3.20 -14.47 -7.73
C GLY A 15 2.57 -15.79 -8.19
N GLY A 16 1.44 -15.71 -8.92
CA GLY A 16 0.76 -16.91 -9.46
C GLY A 16 1.61 -17.73 -10.45
N THR A 17 2.62 -17.14 -11.07
CA THR A 17 3.52 -17.80 -12.02
C THR A 17 4.87 -18.16 -11.37
N ASN A 18 5.44 -17.25 -10.60
CA ASN A 18 6.75 -17.40 -9.97
C ASN A 18 6.71 -16.98 -8.51
N PHE A 19 7.55 -17.61 -7.73
CA PHE A 19 7.93 -17.23 -6.38
C PHE A 19 9.32 -16.61 -6.40
N VAL A 20 9.48 -15.44 -5.75
CA VAL A 20 10.76 -14.77 -5.61
C VAL A 20 11.13 -14.67 -4.14
N PHE A 21 12.16 -15.39 -3.73
CA PHE A 21 12.63 -15.47 -2.36
C PHE A 21 13.80 -14.53 -2.11
N GLY A 22 13.89 -13.98 -0.92
CA GLY A 22 14.98 -13.12 -0.48
C GLY A 22 15.06 -13.01 1.02
N ALA A 23 16.09 -12.39 1.53
CA ALA A 23 16.22 -12.05 2.95
C ALA A 23 16.44 -10.55 3.13
N MET A 24 15.88 -10.01 4.21
CA MET A 24 15.96 -8.59 4.55
C MET A 24 16.55 -8.36 5.93
N ARG A 25 17.29 -7.26 6.05
CA ARG A 25 17.80 -6.69 7.30
C ARG A 25 17.76 -5.15 7.17
N GLY A 26 17.29 -4.45 8.19
CA GLY A 26 17.26 -2.98 8.15
C GLY A 26 16.42 -2.39 7.02
N CYS A 27 15.37 -3.09 6.57
CA CYS A 27 14.52 -2.73 5.42
C CYS A 27 15.22 -2.84 4.05
N GLU A 28 16.37 -3.49 3.95
CA GLU A 28 17.10 -3.71 2.69
C GLU A 28 17.31 -5.21 2.44
N PHE A 29 17.33 -5.61 1.17
CA PHE A 29 17.69 -6.97 0.79
C PHE A 29 19.18 -7.21 1.07
N ILE A 30 19.48 -8.38 1.65
CA ILE A 30 20.85 -8.82 1.98
C ILE A 30 21.28 -10.07 1.18
N THR A 31 20.39 -10.59 0.34
CA THR A 31 20.66 -11.71 -0.56
C THR A 31 20.27 -11.35 -1.98
N GLU A 32 20.88 -12.02 -2.96
CA GLU A 32 20.34 -12.06 -4.31
C GLU A 32 19.00 -12.82 -4.31
N PRO A 33 18.03 -12.42 -5.16
CA PRO A 33 16.76 -13.11 -5.22
C PRO A 33 16.87 -14.49 -5.87
N VAL A 34 16.19 -15.47 -5.28
CA VAL A 34 16.03 -16.81 -5.85
C VAL A 34 14.63 -16.96 -6.42
N THR A 35 14.50 -17.40 -7.66
CA THR A 35 13.19 -17.49 -8.34
C THR A 35 12.89 -18.92 -8.77
N TYR A 36 11.67 -19.36 -8.44
CA TYR A 36 11.13 -20.66 -8.83
C TYR A 36 9.71 -20.53 -9.42
N PRO A 37 9.27 -21.44 -10.33
CA PRO A 37 7.87 -21.52 -10.72
C PRO A 37 6.98 -21.81 -9.50
N SER A 38 5.84 -21.13 -9.40
CA SER A 38 4.95 -21.27 -8.25
C SER A 38 4.19 -22.60 -8.19
N HIS A 39 3.97 -23.24 -9.36
CA HIS A 39 3.15 -24.45 -9.50
C HIS A 39 1.75 -24.33 -8.86
N SER A 40 1.14 -23.14 -8.97
CA SER A 40 -0.08 -22.73 -8.25
C SER A 40 -1.30 -23.64 -8.45
N GLU A 41 -1.31 -24.44 -9.54
CA GLU A 41 -2.35 -25.44 -9.84
C GLU A 41 -2.19 -26.77 -9.06
N ASN A 42 -1.02 -27.01 -8.42
CA ASN A 42 -0.74 -28.25 -7.73
C ASN A 42 -0.17 -27.97 -6.33
N LEU A 43 -0.95 -28.26 -5.31
CA LEU A 43 -0.61 -27.93 -3.93
C LEU A 43 0.72 -28.55 -3.48
N ASP A 44 0.93 -29.84 -3.71
CA ASP A 44 2.15 -30.53 -3.24
C ASP A 44 3.41 -29.94 -3.88
N LYS A 45 3.36 -29.66 -5.18
CA LYS A 45 4.49 -29.02 -5.90
C LYS A 45 4.70 -27.58 -5.45
N CYS A 46 3.61 -26.86 -5.20
CA CYS A 46 3.67 -25.47 -4.72
C CYS A 46 4.33 -25.42 -3.34
N LEU A 47 3.89 -26.24 -2.40
CA LEU A 47 4.46 -26.33 -1.05
C LEU A 47 5.93 -26.79 -1.10
N ALA A 48 6.26 -27.82 -1.89
CA ALA A 48 7.64 -28.27 -2.07
C ALA A 48 8.54 -27.16 -2.64
N THR A 49 8.03 -26.33 -3.55
CA THR A 49 8.76 -25.19 -4.09
C THR A 49 8.99 -24.12 -3.03
N MET A 50 8.00 -23.84 -2.19
CA MET A 50 8.16 -22.90 -1.09
C MET A 50 9.24 -23.36 -0.11
N VAL A 51 9.18 -24.63 0.32
CA VAL A 51 10.20 -25.21 1.22
C VAL A 51 11.59 -25.10 0.59
N LYS A 52 11.74 -25.49 -0.68
CA LYS A 52 13.02 -25.43 -1.40
C LYS A 52 13.57 -24.00 -1.44
N GLY A 53 12.75 -23.01 -1.84
CA GLY A 53 13.20 -21.63 -1.98
C GLY A 53 13.58 -21.02 -0.63
N PHE A 54 12.80 -21.24 0.41
CA PHE A 54 13.16 -20.78 1.76
C PHE A 54 14.45 -21.44 2.27
N GLN A 55 14.60 -22.77 2.10
CA GLN A 55 15.83 -23.47 2.48
C GLN A 55 17.08 -22.91 1.79
N GLU A 56 16.99 -22.62 0.49
CA GLU A 56 18.10 -22.05 -0.28
C GLU A 56 18.51 -20.69 0.27
N ILE A 57 17.56 -19.78 0.52
CA ILE A 57 17.87 -18.48 1.12
C ILE A 57 18.46 -18.67 2.53
N ILE A 58 17.83 -19.47 3.40
CA ILE A 58 18.33 -19.70 4.76
C ILE A 58 19.73 -20.27 4.76
N SER A 59 20.03 -21.20 3.85
CA SER A 59 21.37 -21.82 3.73
C SER A 59 22.44 -20.85 3.23
N SER A 60 22.05 -19.74 2.59
CA SER A 60 22.97 -18.69 2.12
C SER A 60 23.29 -17.63 3.19
N LEU A 61 22.61 -17.68 4.34
CA LEU A 61 22.79 -16.72 5.43
C LEU A 61 23.87 -17.18 6.41
N ASP A 62 24.64 -16.24 6.94
CA ASP A 62 25.64 -16.48 7.99
C ASP A 62 24.99 -16.63 9.38
N GLU A 63 23.70 -16.28 9.52
CA GLU A 63 22.95 -16.31 10.78
C GLU A 63 21.53 -16.86 10.59
N LYS A 64 20.96 -17.42 11.65
CA LYS A 64 19.59 -17.93 11.63
C LYS A 64 18.59 -16.77 11.53
N PRO A 65 17.65 -16.77 10.54
CA PRO A 65 16.60 -15.77 10.48
C PRO A 65 15.64 -15.91 11.66
N VAL A 66 15.02 -14.79 12.08
CA VAL A 66 14.09 -14.75 13.21
C VAL A 66 12.66 -15.12 12.82
N ALA A 67 12.31 -15.01 11.53
CA ALA A 67 11.00 -15.34 11.01
C ALA A 67 11.01 -15.53 9.49
N LEU A 68 9.97 -16.18 8.96
CA LEU A 68 9.51 -16.05 7.58
C LEU A 68 8.35 -15.04 7.56
N SER A 69 8.33 -14.11 6.61
CA SER A 69 7.20 -13.20 6.48
C SER A 69 6.99 -12.78 5.04
N PHE A 70 5.74 -12.84 4.56
CA PHE A 70 5.47 -12.62 3.15
C PHE A 70 4.01 -12.25 2.84
N ALA A 71 3.81 -11.71 1.63
CA ALA A 71 2.48 -11.50 1.06
C ALA A 71 1.95 -12.79 0.43
N PHE A 72 0.66 -13.06 0.65
CA PHE A 72 -0.06 -14.08 -0.09
C PHE A 72 -1.48 -13.57 -0.43
N PRO A 73 -1.99 -13.84 -1.66
CA PRO A 73 -3.33 -13.37 -2.03
C PRO A 73 -4.43 -13.88 -1.09
N GLY A 74 -5.44 -13.03 -0.87
CA GLY A 74 -6.64 -13.36 -0.09
C GLY A 74 -7.88 -13.57 -0.96
N PRO A 75 -9.02 -13.83 -0.31
CA PRO A 75 -9.27 -13.74 1.14
C PRO A 75 -8.58 -14.86 1.94
N ALA A 76 -8.19 -14.57 3.20
CA ALA A 76 -7.46 -15.52 4.04
C ALA A 76 -7.64 -15.19 5.53
N ASP A 77 -7.46 -16.19 6.38
CA ASP A 77 -7.28 -16.01 7.81
C ASP A 77 -5.78 -15.79 8.09
N TYR A 78 -5.33 -14.57 7.84
CA TYR A 78 -3.93 -14.18 7.97
C TYR A 78 -3.37 -14.35 9.39
N PRO A 79 -4.12 -14.03 10.48
CA PRO A 79 -3.65 -14.25 11.84
C PRO A 79 -3.29 -15.71 12.16
N ASN A 80 -4.01 -16.66 11.57
CA ASN A 80 -3.76 -18.09 11.74
C ASN A 80 -2.94 -18.70 10.60
N GLY A 81 -2.55 -17.92 9.60
CA GLY A 81 -1.77 -18.39 8.45
C GLY A 81 -2.53 -19.38 7.56
N ILE A 82 -3.88 -19.29 7.50
CA ILE A 82 -4.73 -20.19 6.71
C ILE A 82 -5.17 -19.47 5.43
N ILE A 83 -4.79 -20.03 4.29
CA ILE A 83 -5.10 -19.50 2.96
C ILE A 83 -6.25 -20.34 2.36
N GLY A 84 -7.30 -19.67 1.87
CA GLY A 84 -8.45 -20.36 1.27
C GLY A 84 -9.42 -19.40 0.58
N GLY A 85 -10.49 -19.95 0.00
CA GLY A 85 -11.53 -19.17 -0.68
C GLY A 85 -11.27 -18.94 -2.16
N TYR A 86 -11.87 -17.91 -2.75
CA TYR A 86 -11.73 -17.64 -4.18
C TYR A 86 -10.36 -17.05 -4.53
N LEU A 87 -9.48 -17.91 -5.01
CA LEU A 87 -8.09 -17.58 -5.38
C LEU A 87 -7.83 -17.95 -6.84
N PRO A 88 -8.08 -17.02 -7.80
CA PRO A 88 -7.91 -17.32 -9.23
C PRO A 88 -6.49 -17.72 -9.60
N ASN A 89 -5.48 -17.11 -8.98
CA ASN A 89 -4.05 -17.37 -9.24
C ASN A 89 -3.47 -18.54 -8.44
N PHE A 90 -4.21 -19.07 -7.46
CA PHE A 90 -3.80 -20.20 -6.61
C PHE A 90 -4.99 -21.15 -6.37
N PRO A 91 -5.51 -21.79 -7.43
CA PRO A 91 -6.70 -22.62 -7.33
C PRO A 91 -6.52 -23.82 -6.40
N SER A 92 -5.30 -24.30 -6.20
CA SER A 92 -5.00 -25.41 -5.30
C SER A 92 -5.15 -25.09 -3.80
N PHE A 93 -5.31 -23.80 -3.44
CA PHE A 93 -5.51 -23.35 -2.06
C PHE A 93 -6.98 -23.13 -1.68
N ARG A 94 -7.93 -23.24 -2.61
CA ARG A 94 -9.35 -22.86 -2.42
C ARG A 94 -10.05 -23.53 -1.26
N ASP A 95 -9.71 -24.79 -0.99
CA ASP A 95 -10.37 -25.58 0.05
C ASP A 95 -9.80 -25.33 1.47
N GLY A 96 -8.85 -24.40 1.57
CA GLY A 96 -8.18 -24.04 2.82
C GLY A 96 -6.88 -24.83 3.03
N VAL A 97 -5.78 -24.09 3.19
CA VAL A 97 -4.44 -24.65 3.47
C VAL A 97 -3.85 -23.91 4.67
N ALA A 98 -3.49 -24.64 5.71
CA ALA A 98 -2.80 -24.11 6.89
C ALA A 98 -1.31 -23.84 6.55
N LEU A 99 -1.07 -22.86 5.68
CA LEU A 99 0.25 -22.56 5.11
C LEU A 99 1.25 -22.08 6.17
N GLY A 100 0.82 -21.18 7.05
CA GLY A 100 1.64 -20.69 8.15
C GLY A 100 2.10 -21.84 9.07
N PRO A 101 1.18 -22.61 9.69
CA PRO A 101 1.52 -23.77 10.52
C PRO A 101 2.38 -24.82 9.80
N PHE A 102 2.14 -25.04 8.50
CA PHE A 102 2.98 -25.95 7.70
C PHE A 102 4.44 -25.48 7.65
N LEU A 103 4.66 -24.20 7.29
CA LEU A 103 6.00 -23.64 7.20
C LEU A 103 6.67 -23.49 8.57
N GLU A 104 5.91 -23.20 9.63
CA GLU A 104 6.43 -23.19 11.02
C GLU A 104 6.97 -24.56 11.43
N ASN A 105 6.24 -25.64 11.09
CA ASN A 105 6.68 -26.99 11.34
C ASN A 105 7.95 -27.36 10.56
N GLU A 106 8.07 -26.91 9.31
CA GLU A 106 9.23 -27.20 8.46
C GLU A 106 10.50 -26.46 8.92
N PHE A 107 10.39 -25.19 9.36
CA PHE A 107 11.55 -24.35 9.63
C PHE A 107 11.82 -24.10 11.11
N GLY A 108 10.87 -24.36 12.00
CA GLY A 108 11.01 -24.14 13.44
C GLY A 108 11.21 -22.69 13.84
N ILE A 109 10.65 -21.76 13.06
CA ILE A 109 10.62 -20.32 13.31
C ILE A 109 9.24 -19.74 12.98
N PRO A 110 8.84 -18.60 13.60
CA PRO A 110 7.55 -17.96 13.33
C PRO A 110 7.34 -17.63 11.85
N VAL A 111 6.09 -17.76 11.39
CA VAL A 111 5.67 -17.45 10.02
C VAL A 111 4.54 -16.42 10.04
N PHE A 112 4.72 -15.32 9.33
CA PHE A 112 3.75 -14.23 9.23
C PHE A 112 3.30 -14.06 7.78
N ILE A 113 2.00 -14.16 7.54
CA ILE A 113 1.41 -13.98 6.21
C ILE A 113 0.42 -12.82 6.26
N ASN A 114 0.40 -11.99 5.23
CA ASN A 114 -0.55 -10.88 5.10
C ASN A 114 -0.96 -10.66 3.65
N ASN A 115 -1.92 -9.75 3.44
CA ASN A 115 -2.26 -9.24 2.13
C ASN A 115 -1.15 -8.35 1.57
N ASP A 116 -1.00 -8.28 0.25
CA ASP A 116 -0.01 -7.45 -0.44
C ASP A 116 -0.23 -5.94 -0.24
N GLY A 117 -1.50 -5.49 -0.26
CA GLY A 117 -1.86 -4.10 0.03
C GLY A 117 -1.51 -3.69 1.47
N ASP A 118 -1.76 -4.57 2.43
CA ASP A 118 -1.41 -4.39 3.84
C ASP A 118 0.10 -4.23 4.02
N LEU A 119 0.88 -5.15 3.45
CA LEU A 119 2.33 -5.10 3.55
C LEU A 119 2.92 -3.93 2.78
N PHE A 120 2.35 -3.56 1.62
CA PHE A 120 2.74 -2.34 0.92
C PHE A 120 2.60 -1.11 1.83
N ALA A 121 1.43 -0.91 2.42
CA ALA A 121 1.17 0.22 3.30
C ALA A 121 2.08 0.22 4.54
N PHE A 122 2.30 -0.95 5.14
CA PHE A 122 3.14 -1.09 6.32
C PHE A 122 4.62 -0.82 6.01
N GLY A 123 5.10 -1.29 4.86
CA GLY A 123 6.44 -1.01 4.36
C GLY A 123 6.67 0.49 4.13
N GLU A 124 5.74 1.18 3.48
CA GLU A 124 5.79 2.62 3.27
C GLU A 124 5.69 3.42 4.59
N ALA A 125 4.95 2.89 5.57
CA ALA A 125 4.82 3.52 6.87
C ALA A 125 6.08 3.41 7.75
N LEU A 126 6.82 2.30 7.68
CA LEU A 126 7.94 2.05 8.59
C LEU A 126 9.32 2.17 7.93
N CYS A 127 9.41 1.82 6.64
CA CYS A 127 10.68 1.79 5.90
C CYS A 127 10.74 2.79 4.74
N GLY A 128 9.60 3.26 4.25
CA GLY A 128 9.50 4.03 3.00
C GLY A 128 9.21 5.52 3.19
N VAL A 129 8.15 5.98 2.53
CA VAL A 129 7.79 7.40 2.35
C VAL A 129 7.45 8.09 3.66
N LEU A 130 6.73 7.47 4.60
CA LEU A 130 6.29 8.16 5.82
C LEU A 130 7.45 8.59 6.73
N PRO A 131 8.46 7.76 7.01
CA PRO A 131 9.68 8.20 7.70
C PRO A 131 10.40 9.34 6.98
N GLU A 132 10.47 9.32 5.65
CA GLU A 132 11.08 10.39 4.86
C GLU A 132 10.33 11.71 5.01
N ILE A 133 9.00 11.69 4.89
CA ILE A 133 8.15 12.87 5.09
C ILE A 133 8.37 13.44 6.50
N ASN A 134 8.34 12.60 7.52
CA ASN A 134 8.56 13.03 8.91
C ASN A 134 9.97 13.60 9.14
N CYS A 135 10.98 13.10 8.44
CA CYS A 135 12.34 13.66 8.47
C CYS A 135 12.36 15.06 7.86
N LYS A 136 11.85 15.21 6.65
CA LYS A 136 11.75 16.50 5.96
C LYS A 136 10.90 17.53 6.71
N LEU A 137 9.83 17.10 7.39
CA LEU A 137 9.03 17.98 8.27
C LEU A 137 9.84 18.46 9.46
N ARG A 138 10.74 17.62 9.99
CA ARG A 138 11.66 18.02 11.10
C ARG A 138 12.69 19.02 10.59
N GLU A 139 13.29 18.78 9.44
CA GLU A 139 14.26 19.67 8.80
C GLU A 139 13.65 21.05 8.47
N ALA A 140 12.35 21.08 8.12
CA ALA A 140 11.60 22.31 7.88
C ALA A 140 11.03 22.95 9.16
N ASP A 141 11.47 22.53 10.34
CA ASP A 141 10.98 23.01 11.65
C ASP A 141 9.44 22.92 11.78
N SER A 142 8.79 21.95 11.14
CA SER A 142 7.37 21.71 11.33
C SER A 142 7.10 20.98 12.63
N ASN A 143 6.04 21.35 13.35
CA ASN A 143 5.57 20.63 14.53
C ASN A 143 4.70 19.40 14.21
N LYS A 144 4.33 19.21 12.94
CA LYS A 144 3.54 18.06 12.50
C LYS A 144 4.39 16.80 12.38
N ARG A 145 3.79 15.69 12.84
CA ARG A 145 4.30 14.32 12.62
C ARG A 145 3.13 13.43 12.29
N TYR A 146 3.29 12.61 11.26
CA TYR A 146 2.26 11.68 10.80
C TYR A 146 2.60 10.26 11.28
N ARG A 147 1.58 9.51 11.67
CA ARG A 147 1.66 8.12 12.12
C ARG A 147 0.67 7.22 11.39
N ASN A 148 -0.30 7.86 10.71
CA ASN A 148 -1.33 7.17 9.93
C ASN A 148 -0.96 7.23 8.46
N LEU A 149 -1.20 6.14 7.75
CA LEU A 149 -0.96 6.03 6.32
C LEU A 149 -2.04 5.17 5.66
N LEU A 150 -2.49 5.61 4.50
CA LEU A 150 -3.25 4.81 3.54
C LEU A 150 -2.33 4.48 2.37
N GLY A 151 -2.01 3.22 2.17
CA GLY A 151 -1.23 2.74 1.04
C GLY A 151 -2.13 2.14 -0.03
N TYR A 152 -2.02 2.59 -1.26
CA TYR A 152 -2.80 2.09 -2.38
C TYR A 152 -1.90 1.49 -3.46
N THR A 153 -2.26 0.33 -3.98
CA THR A 153 -1.58 -0.31 -5.10
C THR A 153 -2.46 -0.30 -6.35
N PHE A 154 -1.96 0.33 -7.41
CA PHE A 154 -2.62 0.42 -8.72
C PHE A 154 -2.02 -0.61 -9.68
N GLY A 155 -2.77 -1.69 -9.94
CA GLY A 155 -2.30 -2.80 -10.75
C GLY A 155 -3.43 -3.58 -11.40
N THR A 156 -3.37 -4.90 -11.33
CA THR A 156 -4.46 -5.80 -11.74
C THR A 156 -5.74 -5.52 -10.98
N GLY A 157 -5.60 -5.18 -9.68
CA GLY A 157 -6.67 -4.74 -8.79
C GLY A 157 -6.39 -3.36 -8.19
N PHE A 158 -7.23 -2.99 -7.23
CA PHE A 158 -7.17 -1.77 -6.44
C PHE A 158 -6.96 -2.13 -4.96
N GLY A 159 -5.72 -2.48 -4.61
CA GLY A 159 -5.36 -2.86 -3.25
C GLY A 159 -5.20 -1.66 -2.32
N ILE A 160 -5.52 -1.88 -1.05
CA ILE A 160 -5.31 -0.92 0.04
C ILE A 160 -4.64 -1.60 1.22
N GLY A 161 -3.86 -0.84 1.97
CA GLY A 161 -3.48 -1.16 3.34
C GLY A 161 -3.62 0.08 4.21
N MET A 162 -3.97 -0.16 5.47
CA MET A 162 -4.26 0.90 6.43
C MET A 162 -3.35 0.81 7.64
N VAL A 163 -2.60 1.87 7.90
CA VAL A 163 -1.76 1.98 9.10
C VAL A 163 -2.30 3.08 10.00
N VAL A 164 -2.62 2.73 11.24
CA VAL A 164 -3.16 3.66 12.25
C VAL A 164 -2.24 3.64 13.47
N ASN A 165 -1.76 4.81 13.86
CA ASN A 165 -0.79 4.97 14.97
C ASN A 165 0.49 4.11 14.82
N GLY A 166 0.93 3.90 13.57
CA GLY A 166 2.11 3.09 13.26
C GLY A 166 1.88 1.57 13.35
N LYS A 167 0.64 1.12 13.48
CA LYS A 167 0.25 -0.29 13.48
C LYS A 167 -0.63 -0.61 12.28
N LEU A 168 -0.44 -1.77 11.69
CA LEU A 168 -1.28 -2.28 10.61
C LEU A 168 -2.70 -2.53 11.14
N ASN A 169 -3.70 -1.96 10.48
CA ASN A 169 -5.11 -2.15 10.79
C ASN A 169 -5.77 -3.02 9.72
N ARG A 170 -5.96 -4.28 10.02
CA ARG A 170 -6.62 -5.27 9.13
C ARG A 170 -8.11 -5.43 9.43
N GLY A 171 -8.60 -4.86 10.54
CA GLY A 171 -9.93 -5.17 11.10
C GLY A 171 -9.99 -6.59 11.68
N ASP A 172 -11.14 -6.94 12.21
CA ASP A 172 -11.33 -8.23 12.89
C ASP A 172 -11.37 -9.44 11.93
N ASN A 173 -11.69 -9.19 10.65
CA ASN A 173 -11.85 -10.23 9.63
C ASN A 173 -10.83 -10.12 8.49
N CYS A 174 -9.79 -9.30 8.64
CA CYS A 174 -8.83 -9.00 7.57
C CYS A 174 -9.51 -8.53 6.26
N CYS A 175 -10.57 -7.73 6.38
CA CYS A 175 -11.40 -7.24 5.28
C CYS A 175 -11.45 -5.72 5.20
N VAL A 176 -10.36 -5.04 5.57
CA VAL A 176 -10.23 -3.59 5.39
C VAL A 176 -9.89 -3.31 3.94
N GLU A 177 -10.94 -3.06 3.13
CA GLU A 177 -10.84 -2.96 1.69
C GLU A 177 -11.66 -1.80 1.13
N THR A 178 -11.21 -1.21 0.03
CA THR A 178 -11.94 -0.14 -0.68
C THR A 178 -12.36 -0.52 -2.10
N PHE A 179 -11.91 -1.64 -2.63
CA PHE A 179 -12.21 -2.06 -4.01
C PHE A 179 -13.72 -2.20 -4.27
N CYS A 180 -14.50 -2.57 -3.24
CA CYS A 180 -15.96 -2.78 -3.30
C CYS A 180 -16.79 -1.50 -3.03
N LEU A 181 -16.16 -0.34 -2.81
CA LEU A 181 -16.92 0.92 -2.74
C LEU A 181 -17.65 1.17 -4.08
N PRO A 182 -18.80 1.88 -4.06
CA PRO A 182 -19.50 2.24 -5.29
C PRO A 182 -18.63 3.08 -6.23
N HIS A 183 -18.64 2.73 -7.52
CA HIS A 183 -17.98 3.51 -8.56
C HIS A 183 -18.68 4.88 -8.70
N LYS A 184 -17.92 5.98 -8.78
CA LYS A 184 -18.45 7.34 -8.84
C LYS A 184 -19.54 7.56 -9.90
N GLY A 185 -19.29 7.10 -11.13
CA GLY A 185 -20.21 7.26 -12.27
C GLY A 185 -21.25 6.14 -12.43
N ARG A 186 -21.08 5.04 -11.73
CA ARG A 186 -21.89 3.84 -11.77
C ARG A 186 -22.00 3.21 -10.38
N PRO A 187 -22.86 3.75 -9.49
CA PRO A 187 -22.96 3.27 -8.11
C PRO A 187 -23.42 1.82 -7.94
N ASP A 188 -23.86 1.19 -9.02
CA ASP A 188 -24.26 -0.22 -9.14
C ASP A 188 -23.08 -1.18 -9.34
N ILE A 189 -21.88 -0.68 -9.61
CA ILE A 189 -20.65 -1.46 -9.77
C ILE A 189 -19.57 -1.06 -8.78
N ILE A 190 -18.63 -1.97 -8.54
CA ILE A 190 -17.50 -1.72 -7.64
C ILE A 190 -16.51 -0.71 -8.23
N VAL A 191 -15.89 0.07 -7.37
CA VAL A 191 -14.93 1.13 -7.79
C VAL A 191 -13.70 0.57 -8.50
N GLU A 192 -13.29 -0.67 -8.22
CA GLU A 192 -12.16 -1.32 -8.89
C GLU A 192 -12.34 -1.42 -10.40
N GLU A 193 -13.59 -1.49 -10.90
CA GLU A 193 -13.88 -1.43 -12.33
C GLU A 193 -13.43 -0.11 -12.99
N GLY A 194 -13.17 0.92 -12.21
CA GLY A 194 -12.61 2.21 -12.66
C GLY A 194 -11.15 2.43 -12.27
N VAL A 195 -10.55 1.53 -11.46
CA VAL A 195 -9.20 1.73 -10.87
C VAL A 195 -8.34 0.45 -10.97
N ALA A 196 -8.22 -0.08 -12.17
CA ALA A 196 -7.39 -1.25 -12.46
C ALA A 196 -6.85 -1.20 -13.89
N ILE A 197 -5.92 -2.09 -14.25
CA ILE A 197 -5.39 -2.23 -15.62
C ILE A 197 -6.54 -2.32 -16.64
N ARG A 198 -7.55 -3.14 -16.36
CA ARG A 198 -8.71 -3.31 -17.24
C ARG A 198 -9.52 -2.01 -17.45
N ALA A 199 -9.57 -1.14 -16.46
CA ALA A 199 -10.23 0.15 -16.56
C ALA A 199 -9.55 1.07 -17.56
N VAL A 200 -8.21 1.19 -17.48
CA VAL A 200 -7.41 2.00 -18.41
C VAL A 200 -7.62 1.51 -19.85
N ARG A 201 -7.53 0.19 -20.05
CA ARG A 201 -7.73 -0.44 -21.39
C ARG A 201 -9.14 -0.22 -21.91
N ARG A 202 -10.16 -0.49 -21.10
CA ARG A 202 -11.57 -0.31 -21.49
C ARG A 202 -11.87 1.11 -21.90
N VAL A 203 -11.49 2.11 -21.05
CA VAL A 203 -11.78 3.52 -21.36
C VAL A 203 -11.04 3.99 -22.59
N TYR A 204 -9.79 3.55 -22.80
CA TYR A 204 -9.05 3.83 -24.03
C TYR A 204 -9.78 3.25 -25.25
N GLY A 205 -10.21 1.97 -25.21
CA GLY A 205 -10.95 1.33 -26.28
C GLY A 205 -12.26 2.04 -26.64
N GLU A 206 -13.03 2.41 -25.62
CA GLU A 206 -14.27 3.19 -25.76
C GLU A 206 -14.03 4.54 -26.44
N ARG A 207 -12.98 5.25 -26.01
CA ARG A 207 -12.67 6.61 -26.52
C ARG A 207 -11.99 6.62 -27.88
N SER A 208 -11.22 5.61 -28.20
CA SER A 208 -10.55 5.48 -29.50
C SER A 208 -11.43 4.88 -30.58
N GLY A 209 -12.59 4.31 -30.22
CA GLY A 209 -13.45 3.56 -31.14
C GLY A 209 -12.92 2.17 -31.50
N HIS A 210 -11.90 1.67 -30.79
CA HIS A 210 -11.26 0.37 -31.01
C HIS A 210 -11.33 -0.49 -29.74
N GLY A 211 -12.47 -1.13 -29.48
CA GLY A 211 -12.70 -1.92 -28.27
C GLY A 211 -11.69 -3.05 -28.05
N ASP A 212 -11.32 -3.75 -29.13
CA ASP A 212 -10.37 -4.87 -29.10
C ASP A 212 -8.95 -4.42 -29.49
N HIS A 213 -8.35 -3.52 -28.72
CA HIS A 213 -6.97 -3.13 -28.92
C HIS A 213 -5.99 -3.97 -28.07
N PRO A 214 -4.73 -4.19 -28.55
CA PRO A 214 -3.74 -5.00 -27.82
C PRO A 214 -2.96 -4.22 -26.75
N PHE A 215 -3.23 -2.92 -26.59
CA PHE A 215 -2.39 -2.03 -25.78
C PHE A 215 -2.57 -2.29 -24.29
N GLU A 216 -1.44 -2.37 -23.58
CA GLU A 216 -1.35 -2.38 -22.15
C GLU A 216 -1.22 -0.94 -21.58
N PRO A 217 -1.39 -0.69 -20.28
CA PRO A 217 -1.30 0.66 -19.71
C PRO A 217 -0.02 1.40 -20.05
N LYS A 218 1.11 0.70 -20.21
CA LYS A 218 2.37 1.30 -20.67
C LYS A 218 2.24 1.86 -22.08
N ASP A 219 1.69 1.07 -23.00
CA ASP A 219 1.49 1.48 -24.39
C ASP A 219 0.55 2.70 -24.47
N ILE A 220 -0.54 2.66 -23.67
CA ILE A 220 -1.52 3.76 -23.60
C ILE A 220 -0.87 5.02 -22.99
N CYS A 221 0.04 4.88 -22.03
CA CYS A 221 0.81 6.01 -21.50
C CYS A 221 1.73 6.61 -22.57
N GLU A 222 2.45 5.79 -23.33
CA GLU A 222 3.27 6.25 -24.47
C GLU A 222 2.43 6.98 -25.53
N ILE A 223 1.18 6.53 -25.78
CA ILE A 223 0.24 7.23 -26.68
C ILE A 223 -0.18 8.58 -26.08
N ALA A 224 -0.48 8.63 -24.78
CA ALA A 224 -0.83 9.86 -24.08
C ALA A 224 0.31 10.90 -24.13
N ASP A 225 1.55 10.42 -23.98
CA ASP A 225 2.77 11.24 -24.06
C ASP A 225 3.10 11.67 -25.52
N GLY A 226 2.49 11.05 -26.52
CA GLY A 226 2.74 11.30 -27.95
C GLY A 226 4.02 10.64 -28.46
N THR A 227 4.59 9.69 -27.73
CA THR A 227 5.79 8.93 -28.13
C THR A 227 5.43 7.67 -28.91
N ARG A 228 4.15 7.28 -28.93
CA ARG A 228 3.60 6.15 -29.68
C ARG A 228 2.38 6.60 -30.50
N PRO A 229 2.22 6.12 -31.74
CA PRO A 229 1.02 6.37 -32.53
C PRO A 229 -0.24 5.80 -31.87
N GLY A 230 -1.34 6.56 -31.88
CA GLY A 230 -2.63 6.13 -31.34
C GLY A 230 -3.58 7.29 -31.09
N HIS A 231 -4.71 7.03 -30.44
CA HIS A 231 -5.70 8.05 -30.13
C HIS A 231 -5.34 8.77 -28.82
N ARG A 232 -4.53 9.83 -28.92
CA ARG A 232 -3.93 10.53 -27.79
C ARG A 232 -4.95 11.05 -26.78
N GLU A 233 -6.04 11.67 -27.24
CA GLU A 233 -7.09 12.20 -26.34
C GLU A 233 -7.78 11.07 -25.55
N GLY A 234 -8.02 9.91 -26.19
CA GLY A 234 -8.54 8.74 -25.53
C GLY A 234 -7.60 8.20 -24.45
N ALA A 235 -6.30 8.19 -24.74
CA ALA A 235 -5.27 7.76 -23.81
C ALA A 235 -5.18 8.69 -22.58
N ILE A 236 -5.14 10.00 -22.77
CA ILE A 236 -5.18 10.98 -21.68
C ILE A 236 -6.48 10.84 -20.87
N SER A 237 -7.62 10.70 -21.55
CA SER A 237 -8.92 10.54 -20.89
C SER A 237 -9.01 9.27 -20.05
N SER A 238 -8.36 8.17 -20.45
CA SER A 238 -8.39 6.91 -19.69
C SER A 238 -7.70 7.08 -18.33
N PHE A 239 -6.52 7.71 -18.27
CA PHE A 239 -5.82 7.99 -17.03
C PHE A 239 -6.50 9.07 -16.18
N ALA A 240 -7.09 10.08 -16.83
CA ALA A 240 -7.86 11.10 -16.13
C ALA A 240 -9.11 10.51 -15.43
N THR A 241 -9.84 9.62 -16.11
CA THR A 241 -11.00 8.91 -15.55
C THR A 241 -10.57 7.98 -14.41
N PHE A 242 -9.45 7.27 -14.59
CA PHE A 242 -8.84 6.46 -13.54
C PHE A 242 -8.53 7.30 -12.30
N GLY A 243 -7.83 8.44 -12.48
CA GLY A 243 -7.47 9.34 -11.37
C GLY A 243 -8.69 9.91 -10.63
N GLU A 244 -9.72 10.30 -11.36
CA GLU A 244 -10.98 10.79 -10.78
C GLU A 244 -11.67 9.69 -9.93
N THR A 245 -11.74 8.46 -10.46
CA THR A 245 -12.37 7.33 -9.75
C THR A 245 -11.56 6.92 -8.53
N ALA A 246 -10.24 6.85 -8.64
CA ALA A 246 -9.35 6.58 -7.52
C ALA A 246 -9.47 7.66 -6.44
N GLY A 247 -9.44 8.94 -6.82
CA GLY A 247 -9.60 10.07 -5.90
C GLY A 247 -10.93 10.02 -5.15
N HIS A 248 -12.01 9.55 -5.80
CA HIS A 248 -13.31 9.35 -5.17
C HIS A 248 -13.26 8.33 -4.03
N ALA A 249 -12.69 7.15 -4.26
CA ALA A 249 -12.57 6.11 -3.24
C ALA A 249 -11.61 6.52 -2.12
N ILE A 250 -10.45 7.09 -2.48
CA ILE A 250 -9.43 7.55 -1.53
C ILE A 250 -9.99 8.65 -0.62
N ALA A 251 -10.81 9.59 -1.14
CA ALA A 251 -11.45 10.62 -0.33
C ALA A 251 -12.32 10.04 0.79
N THR A 252 -13.00 8.92 0.54
CA THR A 252 -13.82 8.23 1.55
C THR A 252 -12.96 7.66 2.67
N ALA A 253 -11.90 6.94 2.33
CA ALA A 253 -10.99 6.36 3.32
C ALA A 253 -10.18 7.43 4.09
N ALA A 254 -9.75 8.49 3.40
CA ALA A 254 -8.98 9.59 4.00
C ALA A 254 -9.76 10.32 5.11
N GLN A 255 -11.09 10.41 5.01
CA GLN A 255 -11.92 11.01 6.07
C GLN A 255 -12.01 10.15 7.33
N LEU A 256 -11.83 8.83 7.19
CA LEU A 256 -11.91 7.88 8.31
C LEU A 256 -10.54 7.72 9.02
N VAL A 257 -9.44 7.80 8.24
CA VAL A 257 -8.09 7.50 8.76
C VAL A 257 -7.28 8.75 9.09
N ASP A 258 -7.50 9.86 8.38
CA ASP A 258 -6.72 11.11 8.56
C ASP A 258 -5.21 10.83 8.57
N GLY A 259 -4.65 10.43 7.43
CA GLY A 259 -3.26 10.04 7.28
C GLY A 259 -2.65 10.43 5.94
N ILE A 260 -1.35 10.19 5.80
CA ILE A 260 -0.65 10.34 4.52
C ILE A 260 -1.14 9.26 3.55
N ILE A 261 -1.35 9.64 2.29
CA ILE A 261 -1.75 8.74 1.22
C ILE A 261 -0.51 8.42 0.38
N VAL A 262 -0.21 7.14 0.21
CA VAL A 262 0.91 6.68 -0.62
C VAL A 262 0.38 5.80 -1.75
N LEU A 263 0.73 6.15 -2.98
CA LEU A 263 0.31 5.45 -4.18
C LEU A 263 1.48 4.64 -4.75
N GLY A 264 1.25 3.37 -5.04
CA GLY A 264 2.20 2.45 -5.66
C GLY A 264 1.57 1.61 -6.76
N GLY A 265 2.33 0.62 -7.24
CA GLY A 265 1.91 -0.27 -8.32
C GLY A 265 2.30 0.24 -9.71
N GLY A 266 2.22 -0.66 -10.69
CA GLY A 266 2.77 -0.41 -12.03
C GLY A 266 2.11 0.76 -12.78
N ILE A 267 0.82 1.03 -12.52
CA ILE A 267 0.09 2.11 -13.19
C ILE A 267 0.59 3.50 -12.75
N THR A 268 1.25 3.62 -11.59
CA THR A 268 1.81 4.90 -11.12
C THR A 268 2.92 5.45 -12.03
N ALA A 269 3.47 4.65 -12.94
CA ALA A 269 4.35 5.14 -14.00
C ALA A 269 3.68 6.24 -14.86
N ALA A 270 2.34 6.19 -15.01
CA ALA A 270 1.55 7.22 -15.69
C ALA A 270 1.05 8.33 -14.76
N ARG A 271 1.70 8.56 -13.60
CA ARG A 271 1.24 9.51 -12.56
C ARG A 271 0.95 10.92 -13.08
N HIS A 272 1.71 11.40 -14.06
CA HIS A 272 1.53 12.75 -14.62
C HIS A 272 0.20 12.93 -15.37
N HIS A 273 -0.43 11.83 -15.83
CA HIS A 273 -1.79 11.85 -16.37
C HIS A 273 -2.86 11.55 -15.32
N ILE A 274 -2.52 10.84 -14.24
CA ILE A 274 -3.43 10.42 -13.17
C ILE A 274 -3.60 11.50 -12.10
N MET A 275 -2.49 12.04 -11.58
CA MET A 275 -2.47 12.93 -10.42
C MET A 275 -3.33 14.19 -10.59
N PRO A 276 -3.38 14.87 -11.77
CA PRO A 276 -4.21 16.07 -11.89
C PRO A 276 -5.69 15.81 -11.57
N SER A 277 -6.28 14.71 -12.06
CA SER A 277 -7.67 14.35 -11.82
C SER A 277 -7.90 13.79 -10.42
N LEU A 278 -6.97 13.00 -9.89
CA LEU A 278 -7.01 12.48 -8.53
C LEU A 278 -6.97 13.63 -7.51
N MET A 279 -6.04 14.56 -7.63
CA MET A 279 -5.92 15.70 -6.73
C MET A 279 -7.13 16.65 -6.85
N LYS A 280 -7.64 16.87 -8.07
CA LYS A 280 -8.87 17.63 -8.28
C LYS A 280 -10.04 17.01 -7.54
N GLU A 281 -10.18 15.69 -7.56
CA GLU A 281 -11.25 14.98 -6.87
C GLU A 281 -11.11 15.06 -5.34
N LEU A 282 -9.92 14.85 -4.81
CA LEU A 282 -9.66 14.98 -3.37
C LEU A 282 -9.92 16.41 -2.86
N ARG A 283 -9.63 17.42 -3.67
CA ARG A 283 -9.81 18.85 -3.36
C ARG A 283 -11.21 19.38 -3.70
N SER A 284 -12.10 18.51 -4.21
CA SER A 284 -13.45 18.91 -4.62
C SER A 284 -14.34 19.25 -3.42
N SER A 285 -15.50 19.79 -3.70
CA SER A 285 -16.52 20.11 -2.70
C SER A 285 -17.82 19.36 -3.00
N LEU A 286 -18.59 19.11 -1.96
CA LEU A 286 -19.96 18.62 -2.02
C LEU A 286 -20.90 19.74 -1.59
N SER A 287 -22.15 19.71 -2.05
CA SER A 287 -23.16 20.68 -1.64
C SER A 287 -24.06 20.07 -0.55
N THR A 288 -24.48 20.89 0.42
CA THR A 288 -25.56 20.55 1.32
C THR A 288 -26.92 20.74 0.62
N LEU A 289 -27.98 20.22 1.20
CA LEU A 289 -29.34 20.48 0.70
C LEU A 289 -29.68 21.98 0.73
N GLY A 290 -29.07 22.76 1.61
CA GLY A 290 -29.19 24.22 1.68
C GLY A 290 -28.36 24.99 0.67
N GLY A 291 -27.58 24.29 -0.19
CA GLY A 291 -26.73 24.92 -1.22
C GLY A 291 -25.34 25.35 -0.74
N GLU A 292 -25.00 25.12 0.52
CA GLU A 292 -23.66 25.42 1.03
C GLU A 292 -22.61 24.45 0.46
N SER A 293 -21.41 24.98 0.18
CA SER A 293 -20.28 24.17 -0.30
C SER A 293 -19.43 23.68 0.86
N VAL A 294 -19.22 22.37 0.94
CA VAL A 294 -18.38 21.71 1.95
C VAL A 294 -17.26 20.94 1.26
N ARG A 295 -16.02 21.10 1.73
CA ARG A 295 -14.89 20.32 1.19
C ARG A 295 -15.18 18.84 1.29
N ARG A 296 -14.92 18.09 0.24
CA ARG A 296 -15.08 16.64 0.19
C ARG A 296 -14.20 15.94 1.24
N VAL A 297 -12.93 16.37 1.35
CA VAL A 297 -12.00 15.98 2.41
C VAL A 297 -11.83 17.22 3.30
N GLN A 298 -12.07 17.09 4.63
CA GLN A 298 -12.00 18.23 5.55
C GLN A 298 -10.60 18.86 5.63
N MET A 299 -9.57 18.05 5.43
CA MET A 299 -8.17 18.49 5.42
C MET A 299 -7.82 19.15 4.07
N GLU A 300 -6.87 20.07 4.09
CA GLU A 300 -6.21 20.51 2.87
C GLU A 300 -5.32 19.38 2.35
N VAL A 301 -5.40 19.10 1.05
CA VAL A 301 -4.69 17.99 0.41
C VAL A 301 -3.54 18.54 -0.44
N PHE A 302 -2.34 18.04 -0.19
CA PHE A 302 -1.11 18.47 -0.86
C PHE A 302 -0.48 17.33 -1.66
N ASP A 303 0.05 17.64 -2.84
CA ASP A 303 0.94 16.76 -3.59
C ASP A 303 2.35 16.89 -3.01
N LEU A 304 2.80 15.86 -2.29
CA LEU A 304 4.09 15.91 -1.58
C LEU A 304 5.31 15.66 -2.49
N ASP A 305 5.08 15.26 -3.72
CA ASP A 305 6.13 15.17 -4.75
C ASP A 305 6.34 16.51 -5.48
N ASN A 306 5.46 17.49 -5.27
CA ASN A 306 5.61 18.86 -5.72
C ASN A 306 6.32 19.68 -4.64
N GLU A 307 7.49 20.24 -4.94
CA GLU A 307 8.31 20.98 -3.98
C GLU A 307 7.60 22.19 -3.35
N ALA A 308 6.86 22.96 -4.16
CA ALA A 308 6.14 24.14 -3.67
C ALA A 308 4.98 23.75 -2.75
N GLU A 309 4.25 22.71 -3.10
CA GLU A 309 3.18 22.16 -2.25
C GLU A 309 3.74 21.52 -0.97
N PHE A 310 4.86 20.80 -1.05
CA PHE A 310 5.52 20.27 0.13
C PHE A 310 5.99 21.38 1.09
N ALA A 311 6.56 22.47 0.56
CA ALA A 311 6.96 23.61 1.38
C ALA A 311 5.77 24.26 2.09
N ALA A 312 4.62 24.39 1.42
CA ALA A 312 3.39 24.88 2.01
C ALA A 312 2.83 23.92 3.06
N PHE A 313 2.84 22.61 2.78
CA PHE A 313 2.46 21.55 3.70
C PHE A 313 3.33 21.54 4.96
N ALA A 314 4.64 21.68 4.85
CA ALA A 314 5.56 21.73 5.98
C ALA A 314 5.36 22.97 6.85
N ARG A 315 5.22 24.16 6.21
CA ARG A 315 5.03 25.43 6.89
C ARG A 315 3.75 25.46 7.72
N GLY A 316 2.62 24.97 7.18
CA GLY A 316 1.31 25.08 7.80
C GLY A 316 0.84 26.53 8.01
N ASN A 317 0.01 26.73 9.04
CA ASN A 317 -0.48 28.04 9.45
C ASN A 317 -0.30 28.21 10.97
N ARG A 318 0.97 28.24 11.41
CA ARG A 318 1.34 28.38 12.83
C ARG A 318 1.16 29.80 13.31
N ARG A 319 0.63 29.93 14.50
CA ARG A 319 0.51 31.19 15.23
C ARG A 319 0.61 30.94 16.73
N SER A 320 1.10 31.93 17.47
CA SER A 320 1.09 31.92 18.93
C SER A 320 -0.25 32.44 19.43
N ILE A 321 -0.88 31.71 20.35
CA ILE A 321 -2.15 32.12 20.96
C ILE A 321 -2.01 32.19 22.48
N PRO A 322 -2.63 33.20 23.15
CA PRO A 322 -2.54 33.34 24.60
C PRO A 322 -3.30 32.21 25.32
N VAL A 323 -2.78 31.79 26.45
CA VAL A 323 -3.47 30.92 27.40
C VAL A 323 -4.33 31.78 28.32
N PRO A 324 -5.67 31.64 28.30
CA PRO A 324 -6.56 32.49 29.08
C PRO A 324 -6.20 32.51 30.58
N GLY A 325 -6.17 33.71 31.17
CA GLY A 325 -5.86 33.90 32.60
C GLY A 325 -4.37 33.76 32.97
N THR A 326 -3.47 33.74 31.99
CA THR A 326 -2.02 33.65 32.20
C THR A 326 -1.25 34.55 31.22
N ASP A 327 0.04 34.80 31.51
CA ASP A 327 0.95 35.48 30.57
C ASP A 327 1.61 34.51 29.55
N ARG A 328 1.18 33.25 29.55
CA ARG A 328 1.72 32.19 28.64
C ARG A 328 1.08 32.25 27.31
N THR A 329 1.84 31.86 26.27
CA THR A 329 1.36 31.56 24.93
C THR A 329 1.65 30.10 24.55
N VAL A 330 0.90 29.56 23.62
CA VAL A 330 1.12 28.24 23.03
C VAL A 330 1.10 28.35 21.49
N GLU A 331 1.94 27.55 20.85
CA GLU A 331 1.94 27.44 19.41
C GLU A 331 0.70 26.64 18.94
N TYR A 332 0.01 27.18 17.96
CA TYR A 332 -1.19 26.59 17.37
C TYR A 332 -1.11 26.60 15.84
N ASP A 333 -1.18 25.43 15.24
CA ASP A 333 -1.31 25.26 13.79
C ASP A 333 -2.76 24.83 13.48
N ASN A 334 -3.55 25.74 12.94
CA ASN A 334 -4.96 25.49 12.65
C ASN A 334 -5.20 24.81 11.31
N MET A 335 -4.16 24.64 10.48
CA MET A 335 -4.27 23.98 9.19
C MET A 335 -4.38 22.46 9.38
N LYS A 336 -5.58 21.92 9.17
CA LYS A 336 -5.79 20.48 9.03
C LYS A 336 -5.34 20.09 7.62
N ARG A 337 -4.35 19.22 7.49
CA ARG A 337 -3.75 18.86 6.20
C ARG A 337 -3.29 17.43 6.12
N ILE A 338 -3.40 16.85 4.93
CA ILE A 338 -2.85 15.56 4.55
C ILE A 338 -2.07 15.70 3.24
N GLY A 339 -1.29 14.69 2.90
CA GLY A 339 -0.52 14.68 1.68
C GLY A 339 -0.66 13.40 0.89
N VAL A 340 -0.50 13.51 -0.42
CA VAL A 340 -0.42 12.39 -1.36
C VAL A 340 1.02 12.31 -1.87
N ALA A 341 1.61 11.12 -1.84
CA ALA A 341 2.96 10.87 -2.35
C ALA A 341 2.98 9.58 -3.18
N ILE A 342 3.93 9.48 -4.10
CA ILE A 342 4.19 8.25 -4.84
C ILE A 342 5.26 7.43 -4.10
N SER A 343 5.05 6.11 -4.02
CA SER A 343 6.06 5.18 -3.49
C SER A 343 7.39 5.32 -4.24
N LYS A 344 8.48 5.45 -3.49
CA LYS A 344 9.84 5.46 -4.04
C LYS A 344 10.51 4.11 -3.97
N LEU A 345 10.03 3.22 -3.12
CA LEU A 345 10.53 1.85 -3.02
C LEU A 345 10.09 0.99 -4.20
N GLY A 346 8.95 1.33 -4.82
CA GLY A 346 8.24 0.45 -5.72
C GLY A 346 7.46 -0.64 -4.96
N ALA A 347 6.45 -1.24 -5.63
CA ALA A 347 5.51 -2.13 -4.93
C ALA A 347 6.20 -3.35 -4.31
N SER A 348 6.99 -4.11 -5.07
CA SER A 348 7.62 -5.35 -4.57
C SER A 348 8.57 -5.11 -3.40
N LYS A 349 9.44 -4.07 -3.47
CA LYS A 349 10.34 -3.77 -2.35
C LYS A 349 9.56 -3.25 -1.13
N ALA A 350 8.51 -2.45 -1.33
CA ALA A 350 7.67 -1.96 -0.24
C ALA A 350 6.92 -3.12 0.46
N ILE A 351 6.38 -4.07 -0.31
CA ILE A 351 5.74 -5.28 0.23
C ILE A 351 6.74 -6.11 1.05
N SER A 352 7.94 -6.36 0.52
CA SER A 352 8.97 -7.12 1.24
C SER A 352 9.44 -6.38 2.51
N ALA A 353 9.63 -5.06 2.44
CA ALA A 353 9.97 -4.24 3.60
C ALA A 353 8.83 -4.21 4.63
N GLY A 354 7.58 -4.26 4.17
CA GLY A 354 6.41 -4.42 5.03
C GLY A 354 6.38 -5.78 5.72
N ALA A 355 6.65 -6.85 4.99
CA ALA A 355 6.77 -8.19 5.55
C ALA A 355 7.86 -8.26 6.63
N TYR A 356 9.04 -7.71 6.35
CA TYR A 356 10.12 -7.57 7.31
C TYR A 356 9.70 -6.81 8.56
N ALA A 357 9.14 -5.61 8.40
CA ALA A 357 8.73 -4.77 9.52
C ALA A 357 7.58 -5.39 10.33
N PHE A 358 6.65 -6.08 9.65
CA PHE A 358 5.54 -6.75 10.30
C PHE A 358 6.02 -7.90 11.20
N ALA A 359 6.89 -8.76 10.70
CA ALA A 359 7.48 -9.84 11.51
C ALA A 359 8.14 -9.30 12.78
N LEU A 360 8.95 -8.24 12.65
CA LEU A 360 9.61 -7.65 13.81
C LEU A 360 8.63 -7.02 14.79
N SER A 361 7.56 -6.36 14.28
CA SER A 361 6.52 -5.77 15.13
C SER A 361 5.77 -6.82 15.96
N GLU A 362 5.44 -7.97 15.35
CA GLU A 362 4.78 -9.08 16.05
C GLU A 362 5.71 -9.72 17.09
N LEU A 363 6.97 -9.96 16.75
CA LEU A 363 7.96 -10.50 17.67
C LEU A 363 8.21 -9.58 18.88
N ASP A 364 8.30 -8.27 18.65
CA ASP A 364 8.48 -7.28 19.72
C ASP A 364 7.24 -7.23 20.63
N SER A 365 6.04 -7.25 20.05
CA SER A 365 4.78 -7.27 20.80
C SER A 365 4.62 -8.51 21.67
N ALA A 366 5.02 -9.68 21.16
CA ALA A 366 5.02 -10.94 21.93
C ALA A 366 6.00 -10.90 23.10
N ALA A 367 7.19 -10.30 22.92
CA ALA A 367 8.18 -10.16 23.98
C ALA A 367 7.72 -9.20 25.09
N GLU A 368 7.03 -8.09 24.75
CA GLU A 368 6.46 -7.14 25.71
C GLU A 368 5.34 -7.79 26.54
N SER A 369 4.47 -8.59 25.92
CA SER A 369 3.36 -9.30 26.58
C SER A 369 3.88 -10.31 27.60
N SER A 370 4.90 -11.10 27.25
CA SER A 370 5.51 -12.09 28.16
C SER A 370 6.24 -11.45 29.34
N THR A 371 6.74 -10.22 29.18
CA THR A 371 7.40 -9.49 30.27
C THR A 371 6.40 -8.90 31.27
N SER A 372 5.19 -8.53 30.82
CA SER A 372 4.13 -7.97 31.67
C SER A 372 3.42 -9.03 32.53
N GLU A 373 3.36 -10.29 32.09
CA GLU A 373 2.78 -11.40 32.89
C GLU A 373 3.66 -11.87 34.04
N ILE A 374 4.96 -11.57 34.03
CA ILE A 374 5.90 -11.94 35.10
C ILE A 374 5.88 -10.90 36.25
N THR A 375 5.19 -9.78 36.11
CA THR A 375 5.22 -8.66 37.09
C THR A 375 3.92 -8.59 37.93
N ILE A 376 3.05 -9.59 37.89
CA ILE A 376 1.89 -9.79 38.79
C ILE A 376 2.21 -10.98 39.70
#